data_e9d1bf85cbfd254096447d9ec7a2026f
#
_entry.id   e9d1bf85cbfd254096447d9ec7a2026f
#
_cell.length_a   1.000
_cell.length_b   1.000
_cell.length_c   1.000
_cell.angle_alpha   90.00
_cell.angle_beta   90.00
_cell.angle_gamma   90.00
#
_symmetry.space_group_name_H-M   'P 1'
#
loop_
_entity.id
_entity.type
_entity.pdbx_description
1 polymer ?
#
loop_
_entity_poly.entity_id
_entity_poly.type
_entity_poly.pdbx_seq_one_letter_code
_entity_poly.pdbx_strand_id
1 'polypeptide(L)'
;MRRNFDIGKTASTFRHTFVKIAKDDRVFHARNNFRNAFDQTADDLRDKVVLSFQNSDISELQIKKEQTALTLTRTQIPQEETPQGDDPTDAATPRPVTVVWQSADGKTGDDKNINRLLSSLSNFRCDKFIENRIKEDFSSPISSIQVKGAQNHSLSIFAKLKEEDTNYPAISSGSEYPFLLSKNTVDRIMKSPEDLLKKPESKE
;
A
#
# COMPACT_ATOMS: atom_id res chain seq x y z
N MET A 1 2.60 39.28 15.63
CA MET A 1 1.74 39.43 16.83
C MET A 1 1.34 38.02 17.31
N ARG A 2 1.73 37.58 18.51
CA ARG A 2 1.32 36.27 19.07
C ARG A 2 0.01 36.45 19.85
N ARG A 3 -0.98 35.63 19.56
CA ARG A 3 -2.21 35.53 20.35
C ARG A 3 -2.31 34.11 20.92
N ASN A 4 -2.50 34.00 22.21
CA ASN A 4 -2.74 32.73 22.90
C ASN A 4 -4.24 32.64 23.20
N PHE A 5 -4.77 31.44 23.05
CA PHE A 5 -6.16 31.14 23.42
C PHE A 5 -6.22 29.72 24.00
N ASP A 6 -7.14 29.57 24.96
CA ASP A 6 -7.40 28.29 25.62
C ASP A 6 -8.61 27.63 24.94
N ILE A 7 -8.49 26.38 24.57
CA ILE A 7 -9.60 25.61 24.02
C ILE A 7 -10.21 24.77 25.13
N GLY A 8 -11.47 25.11 25.46
CA GLY A 8 -12.23 24.42 26.46
C GLY A 8 -12.97 23.18 25.93
N LYS A 9 -13.96 22.75 26.68
CA LYS A 9 -14.80 21.61 26.29
C LYS A 9 -15.73 21.96 25.13
N THR A 10 -16.15 20.94 24.40
CA THR A 10 -17.19 21.04 23.38
C THR A 10 -18.53 21.36 24.08
N ALA A 11 -19.32 22.24 23.50
CA ALA A 11 -20.65 22.52 23.98
C ALA A 11 -21.58 21.31 23.80
N SER A 12 -22.67 21.26 24.57
CA SER A 12 -23.65 20.17 24.54
C SER A 12 -24.25 19.88 23.16
N THR A 13 -24.22 20.86 22.26
CA THR A 13 -24.66 20.73 20.87
C THR A 13 -23.66 20.06 19.97
N PHE A 14 -22.45 19.78 20.45
CA PHE A 14 -21.31 19.24 19.68
C PHE A 14 -20.88 20.08 18.47
N ARG A 15 -21.50 21.20 18.21
CA ARG A 15 -21.25 22.11 17.07
C ARG A 15 -20.38 23.31 17.43
N HIS A 16 -20.09 23.52 18.70
CA HIS A 16 -19.34 24.66 19.21
C HIS A 16 -18.34 24.21 20.26
N THR A 17 -17.28 24.97 20.41
CA THR A 17 -16.26 24.79 21.44
C THR A 17 -16.14 26.06 22.24
N PHE A 18 -16.02 25.95 23.57
CA PHE A 18 -15.71 27.08 24.41
C PHE A 18 -14.27 27.52 24.22
N VAL A 19 -14.03 28.79 23.96
CA VAL A 19 -12.69 29.34 23.74
C VAL A 19 -12.50 30.58 24.61
N LYS A 20 -11.36 30.68 25.27
CA LYS A 20 -10.95 31.89 26.01
C LYS A 20 -9.70 32.48 25.34
N ILE A 21 -9.71 33.80 25.12
CA ILE A 21 -8.54 34.51 24.58
C ILE A 21 -7.72 35.02 25.75
N ALA A 22 -6.42 34.88 25.70
CA ALA A 22 -5.52 35.35 26.75
C ALA A 22 -5.72 36.86 27.00
N LYS A 23 -5.82 37.24 28.28
CA LYS A 23 -6.12 38.61 28.74
C LYS A 23 -7.55 39.09 28.49
N ASP A 24 -8.47 38.18 28.15
CA ASP A 24 -9.91 38.48 28.06
C ASP A 24 -10.64 37.49 28.98
N ASP A 25 -11.43 38.01 29.91
CA ASP A 25 -12.17 37.16 30.86
C ASP A 25 -13.42 36.53 30.29
N ARG A 26 -13.80 36.92 29.09
CA ARG A 26 -14.96 36.38 28.39
C ARG A 26 -14.66 35.00 27.84
N VAL A 27 -15.67 34.13 27.87
CA VAL A 27 -15.66 32.85 27.22
C VAL A 27 -16.51 32.91 25.95
N PHE A 28 -15.95 32.53 24.84
CA PHE A 28 -16.61 32.59 23.54
C PHE A 28 -17.09 31.20 23.11
N HIS A 29 -18.20 31.15 22.40
CA HIS A 29 -18.66 30.00 21.66
C HIS A 29 -18.10 30.09 20.23
N ALA A 30 -17.04 29.36 19.94
CA ALA A 30 -16.52 29.26 18.59
C ALA A 30 -17.26 28.15 17.83
N ARG A 31 -17.69 28.46 16.63
CA ARG A 31 -18.35 27.46 15.75
C ARG A 31 -17.32 26.45 15.30
N ASN A 32 -17.59 25.20 15.43
CA ASN A 32 -16.83 23.97 15.14
C ASN A 32 -16.25 23.31 16.39
N ASN A 33 -15.90 22.04 16.24
CA ASN A 33 -15.19 21.27 17.26
C ASN A 33 -13.66 21.50 17.12
N PHE A 34 -13.16 22.55 17.74
CA PHE A 34 -11.73 22.90 17.71
C PHE A 34 -10.86 21.85 18.40
N ARG A 35 -11.41 21.09 19.34
CA ARG A 35 -10.65 20.07 20.05
C ARG A 35 -10.11 19.01 19.08
N ASN A 36 -10.95 18.51 18.19
CA ASN A 36 -10.53 17.54 17.18
C ASN A 36 -9.45 18.07 16.22
N ALA A 37 -9.40 19.40 16.03
CA ALA A 37 -8.39 20.01 15.16
C ALA A 37 -7.06 20.26 15.87
N PHE A 38 -7.05 20.41 17.20
CA PHE A 38 -5.86 20.78 17.98
C PHE A 38 -5.33 19.67 18.90
N ASP A 39 -6.17 18.69 19.27
CA ASP A 39 -5.75 17.48 20.01
C ASP A 39 -5.10 16.46 19.07
N GLN A 40 -4.23 16.93 18.17
CA GLN A 40 -3.48 16.08 17.24
C GLN A 40 -2.17 15.64 17.88
N THR A 41 -1.86 14.37 17.78
CA THR A 41 -0.54 13.86 18.16
C THR A 41 0.46 14.07 17.02
N ALA A 42 1.75 13.95 17.31
CA ALA A 42 2.78 13.97 16.26
C ALA A 42 2.54 12.87 15.20
N ASP A 43 2.02 11.71 15.62
CA ASP A 43 1.69 10.61 14.71
C ASP A 43 0.50 10.94 13.78
N ASP A 44 -0.49 11.71 14.26
CA ASP A 44 -1.62 12.14 13.43
C ASP A 44 -1.21 13.12 12.34
N LEU A 45 -0.11 13.88 12.57
CA LEU A 45 0.41 14.87 11.63
C LEU A 45 1.48 14.30 10.68
N ARG A 46 1.94 13.07 10.90
CA ARG A 46 2.91 12.42 10.01
C ARG A 46 2.25 11.99 8.71
N ASP A 47 2.99 12.12 7.60
CA ASP A 47 2.59 11.43 6.38
C ASP A 47 2.68 9.92 6.59
N LYS A 48 1.55 9.25 6.44
CA LYS A 48 1.42 7.80 6.63
C LYS A 48 1.66 6.98 5.35
N VAL A 49 2.04 7.63 4.25
CA VAL A 49 2.44 6.93 3.03
C VAL A 49 3.79 6.27 3.27
N VAL A 50 3.81 4.95 3.24
CA VAL A 50 5.00 4.13 3.53
C VAL A 50 5.53 3.41 2.29
N LEU A 51 4.78 3.45 1.18
CA LEU A 51 5.21 2.97 -0.13
C LEU A 51 4.48 3.76 -1.21
N SER A 52 5.19 4.18 -2.26
CA SER A 52 4.62 4.91 -3.39
C SER A 52 5.38 4.60 -4.68
N PHE A 53 4.65 4.20 -5.73
CA PHE A 53 5.20 3.95 -7.07
C PHE A 53 4.08 4.00 -8.13
N GLN A 54 4.47 4.05 -9.40
CA GLN A 54 3.53 3.92 -10.50
C GLN A 54 3.46 2.45 -10.96
N ASN A 55 2.25 1.91 -11.11
CA ASN A 55 2.06 0.52 -11.53
C ASN A 55 2.64 0.23 -12.93
N SER A 56 2.64 1.22 -13.81
CA SER A 56 3.22 1.13 -15.16
C SER A 56 4.71 0.85 -15.15
N ASP A 57 5.41 1.33 -14.13
CA ASP A 57 6.87 1.27 -14.03
C ASP A 57 7.37 -0.08 -13.51
N ILE A 58 6.44 -0.90 -12.99
CA ILE A 58 6.80 -2.18 -12.40
C ILE A 58 6.95 -3.25 -13.47
N SER A 59 8.13 -3.85 -13.52
CA SER A 59 8.52 -4.93 -14.44
C SER A 59 8.67 -6.29 -13.75
N GLU A 60 8.86 -6.32 -12.43
CA GLU A 60 9.00 -7.55 -11.66
C GLU A 60 8.27 -7.44 -10.33
N LEU A 61 7.55 -8.50 -9.97
CA LEU A 61 6.88 -8.68 -8.69
C LEU A 61 7.39 -9.97 -8.04
N GLN A 62 7.97 -9.86 -6.86
CA GLN A 62 8.39 -10.98 -6.05
C GLN A 62 7.57 -11.02 -4.75
N ILE A 63 7.00 -12.18 -4.46
CA ILE A 63 6.28 -12.43 -3.20
C ILE A 63 6.90 -13.63 -2.52
N LYS A 64 7.15 -13.49 -1.24
CA LYS A 64 7.55 -14.57 -0.36
C LYS A 64 6.60 -14.64 0.82
N LYS A 65 6.02 -15.80 1.06
CA LYS A 65 5.17 -16.08 2.20
C LYS A 65 5.60 -17.42 2.80
N GLU A 66 6.00 -17.37 4.07
CA GLU A 66 6.57 -18.54 4.76
C GLU A 66 7.73 -19.16 3.95
N GLN A 67 7.57 -20.41 3.48
CA GLN A 67 8.59 -21.11 2.69
C GLN A 67 8.33 -21.03 1.17
N THR A 68 7.21 -20.42 0.75
CA THR A 68 6.87 -20.30 -0.67
C THR A 68 7.30 -18.94 -1.21
N ALA A 69 7.87 -18.94 -2.41
CA ALA A 69 8.26 -17.74 -3.12
C ALA A 69 7.80 -17.80 -4.58
N LEU A 70 7.37 -16.68 -5.11
CA LEU A 70 6.98 -16.50 -6.51
C LEU A 70 7.62 -15.22 -7.03
N THR A 71 8.24 -15.31 -8.18
CA THR A 71 8.72 -14.16 -8.95
C THR A 71 7.98 -14.13 -10.29
N LEU A 72 7.34 -13.02 -10.59
CA LEU A 72 6.65 -12.76 -11.84
C LEU A 72 7.32 -11.59 -12.55
N THR A 73 7.63 -11.79 -13.82
CA THR A 73 8.24 -10.76 -14.67
C THR A 73 7.24 -10.36 -15.76
N ARG A 74 7.21 -9.09 -16.08
CA ARG A 74 6.38 -8.53 -17.15
C ARG A 74 7.06 -8.83 -18.48
N THR A 75 6.44 -9.68 -19.29
CA THR A 75 6.97 -10.12 -20.58
C THR A 75 6.06 -9.65 -21.70
N GLN A 76 6.65 -9.20 -22.79
CA GLN A 76 5.93 -8.88 -24.03
C GLN A 76 5.87 -10.12 -24.89
N ILE A 77 4.68 -10.60 -25.19
CA ILE A 77 4.46 -11.71 -26.10
C ILE A 77 3.89 -11.13 -27.41
N PRO A 78 4.56 -11.37 -28.56
CA PRO A 78 3.97 -11.05 -29.85
C PRO A 78 2.65 -11.82 -30.02
N GLN A 79 1.58 -11.15 -30.41
CA GLN A 79 0.35 -11.84 -30.78
C GLN A 79 0.58 -12.66 -32.05
N GLU A 80 0.30 -13.96 -31.99
CA GLU A 80 0.21 -14.78 -33.19
C GLU A 80 -1.00 -14.29 -34.02
N GLU A 81 -0.74 -13.95 -35.26
CA GLU A 81 -1.81 -13.57 -36.18
C GLU A 81 -2.72 -14.78 -36.43
N THR A 82 -4.01 -14.63 -36.17
CA THR A 82 -5.01 -15.41 -36.93
C THR A 82 -4.90 -14.95 -38.38
N PRO A 83 -4.69 -15.86 -39.35
CA PRO A 83 -4.56 -15.48 -40.73
C PRO A 83 -5.89 -14.95 -41.25
N GLN A 84 -5.98 -13.65 -41.41
CA GLN A 84 -7.08 -12.98 -42.14
C GLN A 84 -6.46 -12.26 -43.34
N GLY A 85 -6.69 -12.86 -44.52
CA GLY A 85 -6.73 -12.20 -45.83
C GLY A 85 -5.38 -11.77 -46.41
N ASP A 86 -5.02 -12.42 -47.51
CA ASP A 86 -3.98 -11.98 -48.44
C ASP A 86 -4.31 -10.60 -49.02
N ASP A 87 -3.65 -9.53 -48.50
CA ASP A 87 -3.53 -8.27 -49.21
C ASP A 87 -2.09 -7.76 -49.03
N PRO A 88 -1.26 -7.65 -50.12
CA PRO A 88 0.16 -7.43 -50.00
C PRO A 88 0.57 -5.95 -49.92
N THR A 89 -0.27 -5.05 -49.43
CA THR A 89 -0.01 -3.60 -49.47
C THR A 89 -0.09 -2.92 -48.12
N ASP A 90 0.46 -3.49 -47.05
CA ASP A 90 0.58 -2.69 -45.83
C ASP A 90 1.95 -2.87 -45.16
N ALA A 91 2.82 -1.89 -45.44
CA ALA A 91 4.14 -1.78 -44.84
C ALA A 91 4.01 -1.43 -43.34
N ALA A 92 4.54 -2.32 -42.50
CA ALA A 92 5.02 -2.02 -41.15
C ALA A 92 4.03 -1.34 -40.16
N THR A 93 2.89 -1.95 -39.94
CA THR A 93 2.15 -1.69 -38.68
C THR A 93 2.88 -2.39 -37.55
N PRO A 94 3.19 -1.71 -36.40
CA PRO A 94 3.80 -2.37 -35.25
C PRO A 94 2.89 -3.51 -34.79
N ARG A 95 3.42 -4.71 -34.71
CA ARG A 95 2.65 -5.88 -34.25
C ARG A 95 2.08 -5.63 -32.86
N PRO A 96 0.81 -5.88 -32.61
CA PRO A 96 0.24 -5.73 -31.30
C PRO A 96 0.96 -6.70 -30.35
N VAL A 97 1.57 -6.17 -29.29
CA VAL A 97 2.21 -6.96 -28.26
C VAL A 97 1.28 -7.06 -27.05
N THR A 98 1.06 -8.27 -26.59
CA THR A 98 0.35 -8.50 -25.34
C THR A 98 1.36 -8.55 -24.19
N VAL A 99 1.15 -7.76 -23.18
CA VAL A 99 1.97 -7.76 -21.98
C VAL A 99 1.35 -8.73 -20.98
N VAL A 100 2.12 -9.70 -20.54
CA VAL A 100 1.70 -10.71 -19.56
C VAL A 100 2.69 -10.81 -18.43
N TRP A 101 2.22 -11.23 -17.27
CA TRP A 101 3.07 -11.61 -16.16
C TRP A 101 3.39 -13.09 -16.26
N GLN A 102 4.67 -13.44 -16.16
CA GLN A 102 5.14 -14.81 -16.29
C GLN A 102 6.21 -15.13 -15.23
N SER A 103 6.13 -16.33 -14.65
CA SER A 103 7.16 -16.82 -13.74
C SER A 103 8.27 -17.53 -14.52
N ALA A 104 9.42 -17.73 -13.86
CA ALA A 104 10.58 -18.37 -14.48
C ALA A 104 10.30 -19.83 -14.92
N ASP A 105 9.36 -20.51 -14.26
CA ASP A 105 8.89 -21.86 -14.61
C ASP A 105 7.77 -21.87 -15.68
N GLY A 106 7.53 -20.73 -16.34
CA GLY A 106 6.60 -20.60 -17.46
C GLY A 106 5.12 -20.44 -17.07
N LYS A 107 4.79 -20.39 -15.79
CA LYS A 107 3.40 -20.16 -15.35
C LYS A 107 2.97 -18.74 -15.61
N THR A 108 1.75 -18.58 -16.11
CA THR A 108 1.16 -17.27 -16.39
C THR A 108 0.55 -16.68 -15.13
N GLY A 109 0.83 -15.42 -14.87
CA GLY A 109 0.22 -14.64 -13.80
C GLY A 109 -1.23 -14.28 -14.10
N ASP A 110 -2.02 -14.11 -13.04
CA ASP A 110 -3.38 -13.55 -13.12
C ASP A 110 -3.28 -12.02 -13.09
N ASP A 111 -3.37 -11.40 -14.26
CA ASP A 111 -3.26 -9.94 -14.43
C ASP A 111 -4.23 -9.17 -13.52
N LYS A 112 -5.43 -9.68 -13.31
CA LYS A 112 -6.44 -9.03 -12.48
C LYS A 112 -6.01 -9.00 -11.02
N ASN A 113 -5.54 -10.12 -10.50
CA ASN A 113 -5.10 -10.22 -9.10
C ASN A 113 -3.79 -9.48 -8.88
N ILE A 114 -2.86 -9.53 -9.82
CA ILE A 114 -1.60 -8.79 -9.78
C ILE A 114 -1.85 -7.28 -9.80
N ASN A 115 -2.66 -6.78 -10.74
CA ASN A 115 -2.98 -5.36 -10.83
C ASN A 115 -3.71 -4.86 -9.58
N ARG A 116 -4.59 -5.68 -8.98
CA ARG A 116 -5.25 -5.35 -7.71
C ARG A 116 -4.25 -5.22 -6.57
N LEU A 117 -3.28 -6.13 -6.48
CA LEU A 117 -2.23 -6.08 -5.48
C LEU A 117 -1.34 -4.85 -5.68
N LEU A 118 -0.83 -4.62 -6.90
CA LEU A 118 -0.01 -3.46 -7.23
C LEU A 118 -0.74 -2.15 -6.93
N SER A 119 -2.03 -2.03 -7.30
CA SER A 119 -2.84 -0.86 -6.99
C SER A 119 -3.05 -0.66 -5.48
N SER A 120 -3.08 -1.74 -4.70
CA SER A 120 -3.15 -1.64 -3.24
C SER A 120 -1.84 -1.17 -2.61
N LEU A 121 -0.72 -1.37 -3.30
CA LEU A 121 0.63 -1.03 -2.82
C LEU A 121 1.15 0.31 -3.36
N SER A 122 0.64 0.80 -4.49
CA SER A 122 1.17 1.97 -5.21
C SER A 122 1.06 3.29 -4.44
N ASN A 123 0.17 3.37 -3.46
CA ASN A 123 0.08 4.48 -2.50
C ASN A 123 -0.30 3.91 -1.13
N PHE A 124 0.61 3.10 -0.59
CA PHE A 124 0.34 2.32 0.60
C PHE A 124 0.54 3.13 1.87
N ARG A 125 -0.45 3.11 2.75
CA ARG A 125 -0.45 3.86 4.01
C ARG A 125 -0.45 2.91 5.20
N CYS A 126 0.29 3.29 6.24
CA CYS A 126 0.26 2.60 7.53
C CYS A 126 -0.88 3.14 8.42
N ASP A 127 -1.25 2.36 9.43
CA ASP A 127 -2.21 2.79 10.44
C ASP A 127 -1.53 3.69 11.49
N LYS A 128 -0.34 3.26 11.97
CA LYS A 128 0.43 3.96 13.00
C LYS A 128 1.90 3.60 12.89
N PHE A 129 2.80 4.53 13.22
CA PHE A 129 4.23 4.24 13.36
C PHE A 129 4.52 3.59 14.71
N ILE A 130 5.54 2.71 14.74
CA ILE A 130 6.03 2.09 15.97
C ILE A 130 7.08 3.03 16.58
N GLU A 131 6.81 3.50 17.79
CA GLU A 131 7.76 4.31 18.54
C GLU A 131 8.80 3.43 19.23
N ASN A 132 9.99 3.97 19.45
CA ASN A 132 11.10 3.34 20.18
C ASN A 132 11.61 2.02 19.57
N ARG A 133 11.42 1.82 18.27
CA ARG A 133 11.99 0.70 17.50
C ARG A 133 12.52 1.21 16.16
N ILE A 134 13.53 0.51 15.66
CA ILE A 134 14.13 0.73 14.34
C ILE A 134 13.87 -0.49 13.44
N LYS A 135 14.13 -0.38 12.15
CA LYS A 135 13.87 -1.48 11.20
C LYS A 135 14.70 -2.73 11.49
N GLU A 136 15.91 -2.53 12.01
CA GLU A 136 16.87 -3.57 12.36
C GLU A 136 16.40 -4.46 13.51
N ASP A 137 15.43 -3.99 14.29
CA ASP A 137 14.79 -4.79 15.35
C ASP A 137 13.85 -5.89 14.81
N PHE A 138 13.60 -5.86 13.50
CA PHE A 138 12.66 -6.77 12.85
C PHE A 138 13.40 -7.74 11.93
N SER A 139 13.39 -9.02 12.28
CA SER A 139 13.96 -10.12 11.52
C SER A 139 12.90 -11.19 11.25
N SER A 140 13.10 -12.00 10.22
CA SER A 140 12.23 -13.13 9.88
C SER A 140 10.79 -12.72 9.57
N PRO A 141 10.54 -12.03 8.47
CA PRO A 141 9.18 -11.65 8.06
C PRO A 141 8.35 -12.88 7.72
N ILE A 142 7.06 -12.86 8.11
CA ILE A 142 6.08 -13.89 7.72
C ILE A 142 5.67 -13.73 6.26
N SER A 143 5.80 -12.54 5.70
CA SER A 143 5.59 -12.27 4.29
C SER A 143 6.44 -11.08 3.83
N SER A 144 6.94 -11.14 2.62
CA SER A 144 7.62 -10.02 1.97
C SER A 144 7.17 -9.87 0.52
N ILE A 145 7.03 -8.63 0.11
CA ILE A 145 6.69 -8.24 -1.26
C ILE A 145 7.79 -7.31 -1.74
N GLN A 146 8.33 -7.60 -2.91
CA GLN A 146 9.27 -6.72 -3.59
C GLN A 146 8.74 -6.44 -4.99
N VAL A 147 8.77 -5.19 -5.39
CA VAL A 147 8.45 -4.78 -6.75
C VAL A 147 9.65 -4.05 -7.32
N LYS A 148 10.01 -4.39 -8.55
CA LYS A 148 11.11 -3.77 -9.27
C LYS A 148 10.61 -3.09 -10.54
N GLY A 149 11.17 -1.94 -10.80
CA GLY A 149 10.89 -1.11 -11.97
C GLY A 149 11.97 -0.04 -12.12
N ALA A 150 11.56 1.20 -12.35
CA ALA A 150 12.48 2.34 -12.31
C ALA A 150 13.19 2.47 -10.95
N GLN A 151 12.50 2.08 -9.88
CA GLN A 151 13.04 1.96 -8.54
C GLN A 151 12.61 0.62 -7.92
N ASN A 152 13.35 0.16 -6.91
CA ASN A 152 13.02 -1.04 -6.16
C ASN A 152 12.27 -0.65 -4.89
N HIS A 153 11.13 -1.30 -4.70
CA HIS A 153 10.32 -1.10 -3.49
C HIS A 153 10.13 -2.43 -2.77
N SER A 154 10.09 -2.37 -1.44
CA SER A 154 9.89 -3.57 -0.62
C SER A 154 8.96 -3.28 0.55
N LEU A 155 8.20 -4.28 0.93
CA LEU A 155 7.35 -4.31 2.11
C LEU A 155 7.54 -5.67 2.79
N SER A 156 7.88 -5.67 4.07
CA SER A 156 8.00 -6.87 4.89
C SER A 156 7.05 -6.79 6.06
N ILE A 157 6.31 -7.87 6.30
CA ILE A 157 5.31 -8.00 7.35
C ILE A 157 5.79 -9.05 8.33
N PHE A 158 5.67 -8.77 9.63
CA PHE A 158 6.16 -9.63 10.70
C PHE A 158 5.01 -10.18 11.53
N ALA A 159 5.29 -11.21 12.31
CA ALA A 159 4.34 -11.73 13.29
C ALA A 159 3.97 -10.64 14.31
N LYS A 160 2.81 -10.77 14.89
CA LYS A 160 2.36 -9.85 15.95
C LYS A 160 3.36 -9.83 17.10
N LEU A 161 3.52 -8.66 17.73
CA LEU A 161 4.43 -8.50 18.86
C LEU A 161 3.94 -9.26 20.10
N LYS A 162 2.60 -9.36 20.26
CA LYS A 162 1.92 -10.15 21.28
C LYS A 162 0.71 -10.82 20.65
N GLU A 163 0.30 -11.96 21.18
CA GLU A 163 -0.86 -12.70 20.64
C GLU A 163 -2.17 -11.89 20.65
N GLU A 164 -2.36 -11.11 21.70
CA GLU A 164 -3.53 -10.23 21.84
C GLU A 164 -3.55 -9.03 20.88
N ASP A 165 -2.42 -8.69 20.25
CA ASP A 165 -2.36 -7.55 19.32
C ASP A 165 -3.26 -7.81 18.10
N THR A 166 -3.95 -6.77 17.66
CA THR A 166 -4.78 -6.83 16.44
C THR A 166 -3.99 -6.46 15.19
N ASN A 167 -2.85 -5.80 15.35
CA ASN A 167 -2.04 -5.22 14.29
C ASN A 167 -0.74 -6.00 14.09
N TYR A 168 -0.21 -5.90 12.88
CA TYR A 168 1.02 -6.55 12.46
C TYR A 168 2.11 -5.50 12.25
N PRO A 169 3.32 -5.69 12.80
CA PRO A 169 4.46 -4.86 12.46
C PRO A 169 4.85 -5.04 11.01
N ALA A 170 5.30 -3.96 10.40
CA ALA A 170 5.81 -3.97 9.03
C ALA A 170 6.91 -2.92 8.84
N ILE A 171 7.76 -3.15 7.86
CA ILE A 171 8.76 -2.22 7.37
C ILE A 171 8.66 -2.10 5.85
N SER A 172 9.05 -0.97 5.29
CA SER A 172 9.10 -0.76 3.85
C SER A 172 10.33 0.02 3.43
N SER A 173 10.64 -0.01 2.15
CA SER A 173 11.71 0.83 1.58
C SER A 173 11.36 2.31 1.55
N GLY A 174 10.08 2.66 1.54
CA GLY A 174 9.60 4.05 1.46
C GLY A 174 9.40 4.74 2.81
N SER A 175 9.67 4.09 3.93
CA SER A 175 9.58 4.67 5.27
C SER A 175 10.87 4.43 6.04
N GLU A 176 11.32 5.39 6.83
CA GLU A 176 12.46 5.21 7.74
C GLU A 176 12.08 4.43 9.00
N TYR A 177 10.81 4.49 9.40
CA TYR A 177 10.30 3.93 10.64
C TYR A 177 9.50 2.66 10.39
N PRO A 178 9.56 1.67 11.30
CA PRO A 178 8.62 0.56 11.32
C PRO A 178 7.22 1.06 11.68
N PHE A 179 6.22 0.33 11.23
CA PHE A 179 4.82 0.74 11.38
C PHE A 179 3.92 -0.46 11.62
N LEU A 180 2.68 -0.17 12.00
CA LEU A 180 1.63 -1.15 12.23
C LEU A 180 0.64 -1.14 11.06
N LEU A 181 0.18 -2.34 10.72
CA LEU A 181 -0.89 -2.60 9.75
C LEU A 181 -2.01 -3.34 10.44
N SER A 182 -3.26 -2.93 10.20
CA SER A 182 -4.42 -3.66 10.67
C SER A 182 -4.54 -5.04 9.99
N LYS A 183 -5.19 -5.98 10.67
CA LYS A 183 -5.46 -7.31 10.12
C LYS A 183 -6.12 -7.23 8.73
N ASN A 184 -7.11 -6.36 8.56
CA ASN A 184 -7.81 -6.20 7.28
C ASN A 184 -6.85 -5.74 6.15
N THR A 185 -5.91 -4.87 6.45
CA THR A 185 -4.89 -4.43 5.49
C THR A 185 -3.96 -5.57 5.12
N VAL A 186 -3.50 -6.32 6.11
CA VAL A 186 -2.62 -7.49 5.91
C VAL A 186 -3.33 -8.57 5.09
N ASP A 187 -4.57 -8.93 5.41
CA ASP A 187 -5.36 -9.94 4.68
C ASP A 187 -5.56 -9.56 3.20
N ARG A 188 -5.66 -8.25 2.92
CA ARG A 188 -5.81 -7.75 1.55
C ARG A 188 -4.54 -7.89 0.71
N ILE A 189 -3.35 -7.66 1.29
CA ILE A 189 -2.08 -7.62 0.56
C ILE A 189 -1.27 -8.91 0.69
N MET A 190 -1.44 -9.68 1.75
CA MET A 190 -0.73 -10.93 2.00
C MET A 190 -1.34 -12.08 1.18
N LYS A 191 -1.15 -12.00 -0.14
CA LYS A 191 -1.61 -13.05 -1.06
C LYS A 191 -0.68 -14.26 -1.03
N SER A 192 -1.25 -15.45 -1.24
CA SER A 192 -0.46 -16.62 -1.52
C SER A 192 0.11 -16.55 -2.94
N PRO A 193 1.30 -17.08 -3.22
CA PRO A 193 1.84 -17.14 -4.57
C PRO A 193 0.86 -17.74 -5.58
N GLU A 194 0.10 -18.74 -5.19
CA GLU A 194 -0.91 -19.42 -6.02
C GLU A 194 -2.08 -18.52 -6.43
N ASP A 195 -2.45 -17.55 -5.56
CA ASP A 195 -3.54 -16.60 -5.84
C ASP A 195 -3.21 -15.63 -6.99
N LEU A 196 -1.92 -15.52 -7.32
CA LEU A 196 -1.42 -14.64 -8.38
C LEU A 196 -1.15 -15.36 -9.69
N LEU A 197 -1.35 -16.67 -9.74
CA LEU A 197 -1.23 -17.47 -10.95
C LEU A 197 -2.61 -17.72 -11.54
N LYS A 198 -2.68 -17.77 -12.88
CA LYS A 198 -3.87 -18.24 -13.56
C LYS A 198 -4.13 -19.69 -13.19
N LYS A 199 -5.33 -20.01 -12.78
CA LYS A 199 -5.74 -21.39 -12.57
C LYS A 199 -5.78 -22.08 -13.93
N PRO A 200 -5.33 -23.34 -14.03
CA PRO A 200 -5.49 -24.10 -15.27
C PRO A 200 -7.00 -24.15 -15.59
N GLU A 201 -7.36 -23.84 -16.83
CA GLU A 201 -8.73 -24.03 -17.31
C GLU A 201 -9.07 -25.51 -17.16
N SER A 202 -10.03 -25.81 -16.32
CA SER A 202 -10.65 -27.13 -16.30
C SER A 202 -11.33 -27.32 -17.65
N LYS A 203 -10.73 -28.11 -18.52
CA LYS A 203 -11.42 -28.59 -19.73
C LYS A 203 -12.58 -29.46 -19.25
N GLU A 204 -13.81 -28.94 -19.33
CA GLU A 204 -15.02 -29.77 -19.41
C GLU A 204 -15.11 -30.49 -20.76
#